data_a8d866726d9a9e433c2a8a0c1d91f651
#
_entry.id   a8d866726d9a9e433c2a8a0c1d91f651
#
_cell.length_a   1.000
_cell.length_b   1.000
_cell.length_c   1.000
_cell.angle_alpha   90.00
_cell.angle_beta   90.00
_cell.angle_gamma   90.00
#
_symmetry.space_group_name_H-M   'P 1'
#
loop_
_entity.id
_entity.type
_entity.pdbx_description
1 polymer ?
#
loop_
_entity_poly.entity_id
_entity_poly.type
_entity_poly.pdbx_seq_one_letter_code
_entity_poly.pdbx_strand_id
1 'polypeptide(L)'
;MTHLKQALIYSLVIGSVFATTYASSEASDDNTLANNLIVEYATPQTDKEKQIKQEIELSGVNDTVIDLSNQLFMFKQPLVIQYGGDDGPLYDPQTHQVLIPYGFYAESLNYFEKNQYEKEYGKSAQTGAVDTLLHTLLHEAGHAYIEDQKIAILGKEEDAVDNLATILLLNYVEHGADAAISAADMFAFESEDRPEYYDLGEYIDEHSFDLQRYFSTLCLVYGSDPEAYKNLLDEVENDYLKDRKEFCIEHFDVITENWHQYLKDSDEA
;
A
#
# COMPACT_ATOMS: atom_id res chain seq x y z
N MET A 1 -59.63 -16.13 -76.64
CA MET A 1 -60.72 -17.13 -76.51
C MET A 1 -60.57 -17.88 -75.22
N THR A 2 -61.62 -17.83 -74.43
CA THR A 2 -62.13 -18.68 -73.38
C THR A 2 -61.41 -18.68 -72.01
N HIS A 3 -62.05 -17.99 -71.19
CA HIS A 3 -62.24 -17.99 -69.74
C HIS A 3 -62.19 -19.39 -69.09
N LEU A 4 -61.53 -19.46 -67.94
CA LEU A 4 -62.01 -20.30 -66.84
C LEU A 4 -61.72 -19.59 -65.51
N LYS A 5 -62.78 -19.28 -64.79
CA LYS A 5 -62.79 -18.76 -63.41
C LYS A 5 -62.56 -19.92 -62.46
N GLN A 6 -61.61 -19.80 -61.55
CA GLN A 6 -61.55 -20.68 -60.38
C GLN A 6 -61.65 -19.82 -59.13
N ALA A 7 -62.60 -20.20 -58.31
CA ALA A 7 -62.91 -19.56 -57.03
C ALA A 7 -61.85 -20.00 -56.00
N LEU A 8 -61.29 -19.00 -55.32
CA LEU A 8 -60.42 -19.26 -54.15
C LEU A 8 -61.29 -19.25 -52.88
N ILE A 9 -61.25 -20.37 -52.22
CA ILE A 9 -61.84 -20.55 -50.87
C ILE A 9 -60.80 -20.01 -49.87
N TYR A 10 -61.19 -18.98 -49.15
CA TYR A 10 -60.39 -18.45 -48.04
C TYR A 10 -60.70 -19.26 -46.79
N SER A 11 -59.72 -20.11 -46.37
CA SER A 11 -59.70 -20.68 -45.03
C SER A 11 -59.05 -19.72 -44.05
N LEU A 12 -59.84 -19.21 -43.13
CA LEU A 12 -59.35 -18.35 -42.03
C LEU A 12 -58.66 -19.25 -41.00
N VAL A 13 -57.33 -19.20 -40.94
CA VAL A 13 -56.57 -19.80 -39.84
C VAL A 13 -56.31 -18.70 -38.83
N ILE A 14 -57.00 -18.85 -37.67
CA ILE A 14 -56.76 -18.01 -36.47
C ILE A 14 -55.48 -18.55 -35.82
N GLY A 15 -54.37 -17.94 -36.12
CA GLY A 15 -53.11 -18.16 -35.42
C GLY A 15 -53.08 -17.40 -34.10
N SER A 16 -53.18 -18.12 -32.98
CA SER A 16 -52.91 -17.57 -31.68
C SER A 16 -51.44 -17.23 -31.54
N VAL A 17 -51.10 -15.93 -31.54
CA VAL A 17 -49.77 -15.43 -31.23
C VAL A 17 -49.60 -15.48 -29.71
N PHE A 18 -48.87 -16.47 -29.22
CA PHE A 18 -48.35 -16.43 -27.87
C PHE A 18 -47.17 -15.45 -27.87
N ALA A 19 -47.43 -14.24 -27.34
CA ALA A 19 -46.34 -13.30 -27.02
C ALA A 19 -45.64 -13.84 -25.79
N THR A 20 -44.49 -14.51 -25.99
CA THR A 20 -43.53 -14.73 -24.91
C THR A 20 -42.83 -13.41 -24.61
N THR A 21 -43.28 -12.76 -23.53
CA THR A 21 -42.54 -11.67 -22.92
C THR A 21 -41.24 -12.26 -22.34
N TYR A 22 -40.13 -12.05 -23.02
CA TYR A 22 -38.83 -12.15 -22.42
C TYR A 22 -38.75 -11.02 -21.41
N ALA A 23 -38.91 -11.31 -20.13
CA ALA A 23 -38.44 -10.47 -19.06
C ALA A 23 -36.90 -10.50 -19.16
N SER A 24 -36.31 -9.48 -19.76
CA SER A 24 -34.92 -9.16 -19.53
C SER A 24 -34.82 -8.82 -18.04
N SER A 25 -34.30 -9.76 -17.23
CA SER A 25 -33.76 -9.37 -15.95
C SER A 25 -32.60 -8.42 -16.27
N GLU A 26 -32.82 -7.14 -16.09
CA GLU A 26 -31.72 -6.22 -15.83
C GLU A 26 -31.05 -6.82 -14.58
N ALA A 27 -29.92 -7.50 -14.80
CA ALA A 27 -28.97 -7.69 -13.73
C ALA A 27 -28.64 -6.25 -13.27
N SER A 28 -29.12 -5.87 -12.12
CA SER A 28 -28.55 -4.76 -11.41
C SER A 28 -27.07 -5.13 -11.26
N ASP A 29 -26.22 -4.43 -11.98
CA ASP A 29 -24.82 -4.30 -11.65
C ASP A 29 -24.81 -3.63 -10.25
N ASP A 30 -25.05 -4.45 -9.24
CA ASP A 30 -24.69 -4.14 -7.88
C ASP A 30 -23.17 -4.31 -7.85
N ASN A 31 -22.48 -3.28 -8.37
CA ASN A 31 -21.07 -3.10 -8.27
C ASN A 31 -20.77 -2.69 -6.83
N THR A 32 -21.11 -3.59 -5.88
CA THR A 32 -20.43 -3.63 -4.61
C THR A 32 -19.00 -3.95 -4.97
N LEU A 33 -18.13 -2.92 -4.95
CA LEU A 33 -16.69 -3.09 -5.01
C LEU A 33 -16.37 -4.18 -3.99
N ALA A 34 -16.11 -5.40 -4.46
CA ALA A 34 -15.65 -6.47 -3.60
C ALA A 34 -14.42 -5.91 -2.89
N ASN A 35 -14.38 -5.96 -1.56
CA ASN A 35 -13.25 -5.43 -0.81
C ASN A 35 -11.99 -6.04 -1.40
N ASN A 36 -11.17 -5.19 -2.01
CA ASN A 36 -9.91 -5.54 -2.63
C ASN A 36 -8.88 -5.99 -1.58
N LEU A 37 -9.08 -5.55 -0.35
CA LEU A 37 -8.33 -5.89 0.84
C LEU A 37 -9.25 -6.42 1.94
N ILE A 38 -8.83 -7.49 2.60
CA ILE A 38 -9.54 -8.12 3.72
C ILE A 38 -8.61 -8.07 4.94
N VAL A 39 -9.11 -7.59 6.07
CA VAL A 39 -8.35 -7.54 7.32
C VAL A 39 -8.84 -8.62 8.26
N GLU A 40 -7.92 -9.46 8.71
CA GLU A 40 -8.18 -10.53 9.67
C GLU A 40 -7.26 -10.41 10.90
N TYR A 41 -7.74 -10.87 12.04
CA TYR A 41 -7.01 -10.84 13.29
C TYR A 41 -6.99 -12.21 13.94
N ALA A 42 -5.81 -12.76 14.15
CA ALA A 42 -5.65 -13.92 15.01
C ALA A 42 -6.11 -13.60 16.44
N THR A 43 -6.60 -14.60 17.14
CA THR A 43 -7.04 -14.44 18.54
C THR A 43 -5.86 -14.05 19.43
N PRO A 44 -5.87 -12.85 20.04
CA PRO A 44 -4.81 -12.44 20.97
C PRO A 44 -4.63 -13.42 22.11
N GLN A 45 -3.39 -13.79 22.42
CA GLN A 45 -3.06 -14.77 23.46
C GLN A 45 -2.76 -14.10 24.82
N THR A 46 -2.42 -12.80 24.80
CA THR A 46 -2.06 -12.02 25.99
C THR A 46 -2.90 -10.76 26.10
N ASP A 47 -2.94 -10.14 27.28
CA ASP A 47 -3.62 -8.86 27.45
C ASP A 47 -2.92 -7.73 26.70
N LYS A 48 -1.59 -7.82 26.51
CA LYS A 48 -0.82 -6.88 25.68
C LYS A 48 -1.26 -6.98 24.21
N GLU A 49 -1.38 -8.17 23.67
CA GLU A 49 -1.86 -8.35 22.29
C GLU A 49 -3.30 -7.87 22.08
N LYS A 50 -4.17 -8.04 23.09
CA LYS A 50 -5.53 -7.49 23.05
C LYS A 50 -5.53 -5.97 22.96
N GLN A 51 -4.65 -5.32 23.74
CA GLN A 51 -4.48 -3.87 23.70
C GLN A 51 -3.96 -3.42 22.34
N ILE A 52 -2.91 -4.07 21.83
CA ILE A 52 -2.31 -3.78 20.52
C ILE A 52 -3.36 -3.92 19.40
N LYS A 53 -4.10 -5.04 19.39
CA LYS A 53 -5.20 -5.22 18.44
C LYS A 53 -6.17 -4.04 18.49
N GLN A 54 -6.60 -3.63 19.67
CA GLN A 54 -7.51 -2.50 19.84
C GLN A 54 -6.90 -1.17 19.35
N GLU A 55 -5.61 -0.94 19.60
CA GLU A 55 -4.90 0.25 19.12
C GLU A 55 -4.83 0.27 17.60
N ILE A 56 -4.51 -0.85 16.96
CA ILE A 56 -4.50 -0.99 15.50
C ILE A 56 -5.90 -0.77 14.91
N GLU A 57 -6.94 -1.39 15.48
CA GLU A 57 -8.33 -1.21 15.03
C GLU A 57 -8.81 0.24 15.14
N LEU A 58 -8.38 0.97 16.14
CA LEU A 58 -8.77 2.37 16.38
C LEU A 58 -7.91 3.40 15.62
N SER A 59 -6.75 3.01 15.11
CA SER A 59 -5.83 3.93 14.44
C SER A 59 -6.32 4.42 13.07
N GLY A 60 -7.23 3.69 12.42
CA GLY A 60 -7.67 3.97 11.05
C GLY A 60 -6.68 3.53 9.96
N VAL A 61 -5.53 2.95 10.32
CA VAL A 61 -4.48 2.54 9.37
C VAL A 61 -5.00 1.59 8.29
N ASN A 62 -5.84 0.64 8.68
CA ASN A 62 -6.41 -0.32 7.73
C ASN A 62 -7.38 0.34 6.75
N ASP A 63 -8.20 1.27 7.21
CA ASP A 63 -9.12 2.00 6.34
C ASP A 63 -8.33 2.79 5.29
N THR A 64 -7.22 3.43 5.69
CA THR A 64 -6.33 4.14 4.77
C THR A 64 -5.77 3.22 3.69
N VAL A 65 -5.25 2.04 4.06
CA VAL A 65 -4.68 1.08 3.10
C VAL A 65 -5.75 0.50 2.18
N ILE A 66 -6.95 0.18 2.71
CA ILE A 66 -8.10 -0.29 1.93
C ILE A 66 -8.53 0.77 0.91
N ASP A 67 -8.64 2.04 1.33
CA ASP A 67 -9.05 3.13 0.44
C ASP A 67 -8.04 3.36 -0.67
N LEU A 68 -6.75 3.40 -0.35
CA LEU A 68 -5.67 3.52 -1.34
C LEU A 68 -5.68 2.34 -2.32
N SER A 69 -5.83 1.13 -1.82
CA SER A 69 -5.89 -0.07 -2.64
C SER A 69 -7.07 -0.03 -3.62
N ASN A 70 -8.26 0.31 -3.15
CA ASN A 70 -9.45 0.40 -4.00
C ASN A 70 -9.33 1.49 -5.08
N GLN A 71 -8.61 2.56 -4.80
CA GLN A 71 -8.45 3.69 -5.73
C GLN A 71 -7.31 3.49 -6.73
N LEU A 72 -6.16 2.99 -6.27
CA LEU A 72 -4.90 3.09 -7.01
C LEU A 72 -4.33 1.74 -7.47
N PHE A 73 -4.41 0.69 -6.65
CA PHE A 73 -3.72 -0.57 -6.91
C PHE A 73 -4.56 -1.79 -6.57
N MET A 74 -5.50 -2.11 -7.45
CA MET A 74 -6.40 -3.26 -7.25
C MET A 74 -5.70 -4.59 -7.55
N PHE A 75 -5.99 -5.58 -6.73
CA PHE A 75 -5.54 -6.96 -6.88
C PHE A 75 -6.54 -7.80 -7.71
N LYS A 76 -6.06 -8.82 -8.42
CA LYS A 76 -6.91 -9.79 -9.16
C LYS A 76 -7.70 -10.69 -8.22
N GLN A 77 -7.17 -10.91 -7.03
CA GLN A 77 -7.83 -11.60 -5.92
C GLN A 77 -7.65 -10.74 -4.67
N PRO A 78 -8.63 -10.70 -3.75
CA PRO A 78 -8.48 -9.93 -2.53
C PRO A 78 -7.21 -10.32 -1.77
N LEU A 79 -6.40 -9.31 -1.41
CA LEU A 79 -5.25 -9.48 -0.54
C LEU A 79 -5.73 -9.53 0.91
N VAL A 80 -5.25 -10.49 1.69
CA VAL A 80 -5.59 -10.59 3.12
C VAL A 80 -4.46 -10.01 3.95
N ILE A 81 -4.77 -9.05 4.82
CA ILE A 81 -3.88 -8.58 5.88
C ILE A 81 -4.22 -9.38 7.14
N GLN A 82 -3.31 -10.24 7.55
CA GLN A 82 -3.47 -11.10 8.72
C GLN A 82 -2.62 -10.58 9.89
N TYR A 83 -3.29 -10.06 10.91
CA TYR A 83 -2.62 -9.66 12.15
C TYR A 83 -2.48 -10.81 13.14
N GLY A 84 -1.35 -10.83 13.85
CA GLY A 84 -0.99 -11.84 14.84
C GLY A 84 -0.14 -12.97 14.27
N GLY A 85 0.21 -13.93 15.11
CA GLY A 85 1.23 -14.93 14.76
C GLY A 85 2.64 -14.45 15.08
N ASP A 86 3.64 -15.22 14.65
CA ASP A 86 5.04 -14.98 14.97
C ASP A 86 5.88 -14.62 13.73
N ASP A 87 5.33 -14.79 12.53
CA ASP A 87 6.00 -14.55 11.25
C ASP A 87 5.67 -13.16 10.69
N GLY A 88 6.64 -12.47 10.14
CA GLY A 88 6.48 -11.16 9.49
C GLY A 88 7.09 -9.99 10.29
N PRO A 89 6.89 -8.73 9.85
CA PRO A 89 6.07 -8.34 8.68
C PRO A 89 6.58 -8.97 7.38
N LEU A 90 5.68 -9.51 6.57
CA LEU A 90 6.03 -10.02 5.24
C LEU A 90 4.78 -10.24 4.38
N TYR A 91 4.95 -10.19 3.06
CA TYR A 91 4.00 -10.73 2.09
C TYR A 91 4.32 -12.19 1.80
N ASP A 92 3.35 -13.10 1.99
CA ASP A 92 3.46 -14.52 1.60
C ASP A 92 2.80 -14.75 0.25
N PRO A 93 3.57 -14.98 -0.83
CA PRO A 93 3.02 -15.22 -2.17
C PRO A 93 2.29 -16.57 -2.29
N GLN A 94 2.51 -17.52 -1.38
CA GLN A 94 1.86 -18.83 -1.45
C GLN A 94 0.39 -18.76 -0.99
N THR A 95 0.12 -17.88 -0.03
CA THR A 95 -1.22 -17.69 0.54
C THR A 95 -1.88 -16.39 0.09
N HIS A 96 -1.15 -15.50 -0.59
CA HIS A 96 -1.56 -14.16 -0.95
C HIS A 96 -2.00 -13.35 0.27
N GLN A 97 -1.15 -13.34 1.29
CA GLN A 97 -1.39 -12.68 2.58
C GLN A 97 -0.22 -11.79 2.99
N VAL A 98 -0.55 -10.67 3.60
CA VAL A 98 0.39 -9.86 4.37
C VAL A 98 0.30 -10.28 5.83
N LEU A 99 1.39 -10.73 6.41
CA LEU A 99 1.45 -11.19 7.80
C LEU A 99 2.07 -10.10 8.68
N ILE A 100 1.33 -9.66 9.70
CA ILE A 100 1.77 -8.62 10.64
C ILE A 100 1.65 -9.14 12.07
N PRO A 101 2.75 -9.56 12.71
CA PRO A 101 2.71 -9.99 14.11
C PRO A 101 2.31 -8.84 15.03
N TYR A 102 1.57 -9.12 16.11
CA TYR A 102 1.35 -8.10 17.15
C TYR A 102 2.67 -7.63 17.78
N GLY A 103 3.70 -8.50 17.76
CA GLY A 103 5.05 -8.20 18.22
C GLY A 103 5.70 -7.04 17.47
N PHE A 104 5.48 -6.95 16.17
CA PHE A 104 6.02 -5.85 15.34
C PHE A 104 5.55 -4.47 15.83
N TYR A 105 4.23 -4.29 16.02
CA TYR A 105 3.71 -3.03 16.56
C TYR A 105 4.24 -2.72 17.96
N ALA A 106 4.35 -3.76 18.81
CA ALA A 106 4.90 -3.61 20.16
C ALA A 106 6.37 -3.17 20.15
N GLU A 107 7.15 -3.69 19.21
CA GLU A 107 8.57 -3.35 19.04
C GLU A 107 8.72 -1.93 18.49
N SER A 108 7.96 -1.57 17.45
CA SER A 108 7.92 -0.20 16.94
C SER A 108 7.59 0.80 18.05
N LEU A 109 6.53 0.57 18.81
CA LEU A 109 6.16 1.43 19.94
C LEU A 109 7.32 1.57 20.95
N ASN A 110 8.01 0.48 21.28
CA ASN A 110 9.15 0.49 22.20
C ASN A 110 10.33 1.32 21.66
N TYR A 111 10.62 1.26 20.35
CA TYR A 111 11.66 2.11 19.74
C TYR A 111 11.33 3.59 19.89
N PHE A 112 10.11 3.99 19.59
CA PHE A 112 9.69 5.39 19.73
C PHE A 112 9.66 5.86 21.19
N GLU A 113 9.26 5.01 22.12
CA GLU A 113 9.32 5.31 23.57
C GLU A 113 10.78 5.45 24.07
N LYS A 114 11.65 4.49 23.70
CA LYS A 114 13.10 4.50 24.06
C LYS A 114 13.78 5.77 23.57
N ASN A 115 13.43 6.25 22.38
CA ASN A 115 13.99 7.42 21.76
C ASN A 115 13.25 8.73 22.15
N GLN A 116 12.36 8.71 23.14
CA GLN A 116 11.65 9.86 23.67
C GLN A 116 10.99 10.71 22.57
N TYR A 117 10.31 10.05 21.64
CA TYR A 117 9.85 10.63 20.37
C TYR A 117 9.01 11.90 20.54
N GLU A 118 8.15 11.95 21.56
CA GLU A 118 7.35 13.14 21.85
C GLU A 118 8.20 14.34 22.26
N LYS A 119 9.24 14.11 23.04
CA LYS A 119 10.13 15.17 23.53
C LYS A 119 11.06 15.68 22.44
N GLU A 120 11.64 14.80 21.64
CA GLU A 120 12.67 15.14 20.64
C GLU A 120 12.03 15.59 19.29
N TYR A 121 10.88 14.99 18.91
CA TYR A 121 10.26 15.20 17.60
C TYR A 121 8.83 15.76 17.66
N GLY A 122 8.24 15.89 18.85
CA GLY A 122 6.92 16.50 19.05
C GLY A 122 5.74 15.59 18.68
N LYS A 123 5.99 14.30 18.39
CA LYS A 123 4.98 13.28 18.07
C LYS A 123 4.97 12.21 19.15
N SER A 124 3.78 11.67 19.49
CA SER A 124 3.71 10.57 20.45
C SER A 124 4.37 9.29 19.90
N ALA A 125 4.89 8.45 20.78
CA ALA A 125 5.43 7.15 20.40
C ALA A 125 4.37 6.29 19.70
N GLN A 126 3.11 6.38 20.11
CA GLN A 126 2.00 5.69 19.47
C GLN A 126 1.78 6.19 18.03
N THR A 127 1.88 7.50 17.78
CA THR A 127 1.81 8.06 16.42
C THR A 127 2.92 7.49 15.56
N GLY A 128 4.17 7.49 16.05
CA GLY A 128 5.29 6.90 15.32
C GLY A 128 5.09 5.43 14.98
N ALA A 129 4.59 4.63 15.93
CA ALA A 129 4.31 3.22 15.69
C ALA A 129 3.17 2.99 14.68
N VAL A 130 2.12 3.80 14.69
CA VAL A 130 1.03 3.74 13.70
C VAL A 130 1.53 4.16 12.32
N ASP A 131 2.31 5.21 12.22
CA ASP A 131 2.91 5.69 10.97
C ASP A 131 3.83 4.63 10.35
N THR A 132 4.67 3.99 11.18
CA THR A 132 5.51 2.86 10.78
C THR A 132 4.67 1.68 10.29
N LEU A 133 3.60 1.33 11.00
CA LEU A 133 2.69 0.27 10.57
C LEU A 133 2.04 0.61 9.23
N LEU A 134 1.62 1.85 9.00
CA LEU A 134 1.04 2.27 7.73
C LEU A 134 2.04 2.11 6.58
N HIS A 135 3.27 2.60 6.76
CA HIS A 135 4.32 2.42 5.76
C HIS A 135 4.58 0.92 5.48
N THR A 136 4.71 0.11 6.51
CA THR A 136 4.94 -1.34 6.39
C THR A 136 3.80 -2.04 5.64
N LEU A 137 2.54 -1.71 5.95
CA LEU A 137 1.40 -2.28 5.22
C LEU A 137 1.41 -1.91 3.74
N LEU A 138 1.79 -0.68 3.40
CA LEU A 138 1.91 -0.25 2.00
C LEU A 138 3.11 -0.91 1.30
N HIS A 139 4.20 -1.15 2.01
CA HIS A 139 5.37 -1.88 1.55
C HIS A 139 5.00 -3.34 1.20
N GLU A 140 4.40 -4.07 2.14
CA GLU A 140 4.00 -5.46 1.93
C GLU A 140 2.90 -5.61 0.87
N ALA A 141 1.94 -4.67 0.83
CA ALA A 141 0.97 -4.61 -0.25
C ALA A 141 1.64 -4.29 -1.60
N GLY A 142 2.75 -3.57 -1.60
CA GLY A 142 3.59 -3.31 -2.77
C GLY A 142 4.16 -4.60 -3.37
N HIS A 143 4.71 -5.50 -2.56
CA HIS A 143 5.15 -6.83 -3.00
C HIS A 143 4.02 -7.63 -3.64
N ALA A 144 2.85 -7.67 -2.97
CA ALA A 144 1.67 -8.32 -3.51
C ALA A 144 1.24 -7.73 -4.86
N TYR A 145 1.32 -6.40 -5.00
CA TYR A 145 0.96 -5.71 -6.23
C TYR A 145 1.96 -5.98 -7.37
N ILE A 146 3.26 -5.97 -7.08
CA ILE A 146 4.31 -6.32 -8.04
C ILE A 146 4.09 -7.74 -8.57
N GLU A 147 3.85 -8.71 -7.68
CA GLU A 147 3.60 -10.08 -8.09
C GLU A 147 2.31 -10.21 -8.90
N ASP A 148 1.21 -9.62 -8.44
CA ASP A 148 -0.10 -9.74 -9.10
C ASP A 148 -0.09 -9.12 -10.49
N GLN A 149 0.50 -7.94 -10.65
CA GLN A 149 0.58 -7.23 -11.93
C GLN A 149 1.77 -7.66 -12.81
N LYS A 150 2.69 -8.48 -12.25
CA LYS A 150 3.94 -8.91 -12.93
C LYS A 150 4.81 -7.70 -13.32
N ILE A 151 4.93 -6.73 -12.41
CA ILE A 151 5.74 -5.54 -12.62
C ILE A 151 7.22 -5.93 -12.67
N ALA A 152 7.93 -5.47 -13.69
CA ALA A 152 9.34 -5.79 -13.84
C ALA A 152 10.20 -4.85 -12.99
N ILE A 153 10.80 -5.38 -11.93
CA ILE A 153 11.75 -4.63 -11.09
C ILE A 153 13.18 -4.93 -11.57
N LEU A 154 13.96 -3.89 -11.83
CA LEU A 154 15.32 -3.99 -12.37
C LEU A 154 16.42 -3.78 -11.30
N GLY A 155 16.07 -3.86 -10.05
CA GLY A 155 16.96 -3.70 -8.90
C GLY A 155 16.50 -4.55 -7.74
N LYS A 156 16.76 -4.09 -6.51
CA LYS A 156 16.17 -4.68 -5.32
C LYS A 156 14.67 -4.37 -5.28
N GLU A 157 13.85 -5.40 -5.11
CA GLU A 157 12.39 -5.22 -4.98
C GLU A 157 12.05 -4.49 -3.68
N GLU A 158 12.80 -4.75 -2.61
CA GLU A 158 12.67 -4.07 -1.33
C GLU A 158 12.80 -2.54 -1.45
N ASP A 159 13.81 -2.04 -2.17
CA ASP A 159 13.95 -0.60 -2.41
C ASP A 159 12.80 -0.04 -3.27
N ALA A 160 12.27 -0.84 -4.19
CA ALA A 160 11.15 -0.44 -5.04
C ALA A 160 9.85 -0.31 -4.25
N VAL A 161 9.54 -1.25 -3.33
CA VAL A 161 8.33 -1.18 -2.49
C VAL A 161 8.45 -0.13 -1.38
N ASP A 162 9.64 0.11 -0.83
CA ASP A 162 9.87 1.26 0.06
C ASP A 162 9.55 2.59 -0.65
N ASN A 163 10.01 2.72 -1.89
CA ASN A 163 9.71 3.89 -2.71
C ASN A 163 8.21 3.99 -2.99
N LEU A 164 7.52 2.88 -3.33
CA LEU A 164 6.08 2.88 -3.56
C LEU A 164 5.31 3.31 -2.31
N ALA A 165 5.61 2.71 -1.15
CA ALA A 165 4.98 3.05 0.12
C ALA A 165 5.13 4.54 0.43
N THR A 166 6.36 5.06 0.28
CA THR A 166 6.66 6.49 0.51
C THR A 166 5.89 7.39 -0.45
N ILE A 167 5.83 7.07 -1.75
CA ILE A 167 5.10 7.88 -2.74
C ILE A 167 3.59 7.85 -2.48
N LEU A 168 3.03 6.70 -2.12
CA LEU A 168 1.61 6.60 -1.75
C LEU A 168 1.30 7.50 -0.55
N LEU A 169 2.15 7.52 0.46
CA LEU A 169 2.02 8.43 1.60
C LEU A 169 2.08 9.89 1.15
N LEU A 170 3.10 10.28 0.40
CA LEU A 170 3.34 11.67 0.02
C LEU A 170 2.25 12.25 -0.87
N ASN A 171 1.70 11.47 -1.79
CA ASN A 171 0.79 11.97 -2.82
C ASN A 171 -0.69 11.78 -2.47
N TYR A 172 -1.05 10.82 -1.60
CA TYR A 172 -2.45 10.41 -1.42
C TYR A 172 -2.93 10.35 0.03
N VAL A 173 -2.04 10.53 1.01
CA VAL A 173 -2.40 10.47 2.43
C VAL A 173 -2.28 11.86 3.07
N GLU A 174 -3.32 12.31 3.76
CA GLU A 174 -3.25 13.54 4.56
C GLU A 174 -2.20 13.36 5.65
N HIS A 175 -1.28 14.32 5.79
CA HIS A 175 -0.09 14.22 6.64
C HIS A 175 0.86 13.05 6.31
N GLY A 176 0.81 12.52 5.08
CA GLY A 176 1.60 11.37 4.68
C GLY A 176 3.12 11.59 4.75
N ALA A 177 3.59 12.82 4.55
CA ALA A 177 5.00 13.14 4.74
C ALA A 177 5.44 12.96 6.22
N ASP A 178 4.57 13.30 7.17
CA ASP A 178 4.83 13.04 8.58
C ASP A 178 4.90 11.54 8.88
N ALA A 179 4.06 10.75 8.24
CA ALA A 179 4.08 9.29 8.38
C ALA A 179 5.34 8.69 7.73
N ALA A 180 5.76 9.17 6.56
CA ALA A 180 6.99 8.75 5.91
C ALA A 180 8.25 9.08 6.75
N ILE A 181 8.28 10.27 7.38
CA ILE A 181 9.38 10.64 8.30
C ILE A 181 9.39 9.72 9.52
N SER A 182 8.23 9.45 10.15
CA SER A 182 8.18 8.53 11.29
C SER A 182 8.67 7.12 10.92
N ALA A 183 8.29 6.61 9.74
CA ALA A 183 8.78 5.32 9.25
C ALA A 183 10.29 5.35 8.98
N ALA A 184 10.83 6.45 8.45
CA ALA A 184 12.27 6.64 8.31
C ALA A 184 12.97 6.65 9.67
N ASP A 185 12.45 7.38 10.65
CA ASP A 185 13.01 7.42 12.00
C ASP A 185 13.09 6.03 12.64
N MET A 186 12.11 5.14 12.34
CA MET A 186 12.16 3.75 12.78
C MET A 186 13.41 3.03 12.27
N PHE A 187 13.74 3.16 10.96
CA PHE A 187 14.97 2.59 10.39
C PHE A 187 16.22 3.16 11.07
N ALA A 188 16.24 4.46 11.39
CA ALA A 188 17.36 5.07 12.11
C ALA A 188 17.51 4.44 13.51
N PHE A 189 16.40 4.26 14.24
CA PHE A 189 16.42 3.63 15.57
C PHE A 189 16.85 2.17 15.54
N GLU A 190 16.42 1.40 14.54
CA GLU A 190 16.86 0.03 14.34
C GLU A 190 18.36 -0.06 14.05
N SER A 191 18.89 0.92 13.29
CA SER A 191 20.31 0.99 12.98
C SER A 191 21.20 1.16 14.21
N GLU A 192 20.69 1.80 15.29
CA GLU A 192 21.43 1.99 16.55
C GLU A 192 21.66 0.69 17.33
N ASP A 193 20.79 -0.29 17.18
CA ASP A 193 20.90 -1.60 17.83
C ASP A 193 21.77 -2.59 17.04
N ARG A 194 22.29 -2.17 15.87
CA ARG A 194 23.20 -2.97 15.03
C ARG A 194 24.64 -2.96 15.54
N PRO A 195 25.42 -4.04 15.28
CA PRO A 195 26.84 -4.06 15.61
C PRO A 195 27.61 -3.04 14.76
N GLU A 196 28.79 -2.62 15.27
CA GLU A 196 29.68 -1.65 14.59
C GLU A 196 30.11 -2.09 13.16
N TYR A 197 30.08 -3.40 12.88
CA TYR A 197 30.41 -3.98 11.58
C TYR A 197 29.33 -4.94 11.14
N TYR A 198 28.92 -4.82 9.86
CA TYR A 198 27.99 -5.74 9.22
C TYR A 198 28.67 -7.07 8.90
N ASP A 199 27.97 -8.18 9.08
CA ASP A 199 28.40 -9.47 8.58
C ASP A 199 28.38 -9.49 7.05
N LEU A 200 29.27 -10.28 6.43
CA LEU A 200 29.36 -10.34 4.96
C LEU A 200 28.06 -10.77 4.28
N GLY A 201 27.23 -11.55 4.97
CA GLY A 201 25.91 -11.96 4.52
C GLY A 201 24.94 -10.79 4.34
N GLU A 202 25.01 -9.78 5.19
CA GLU A 202 24.14 -8.60 5.13
C GLU A 202 24.39 -7.74 3.88
N TYR A 203 25.57 -7.83 3.26
CA TYR A 203 25.85 -7.14 1.99
C TYR A 203 25.17 -7.76 0.77
N ILE A 204 24.63 -8.97 0.89
CA ILE A 204 23.85 -9.66 -0.15
C ILE A 204 22.41 -9.89 0.29
N ASP A 205 21.97 -9.22 1.34
CA ASP A 205 20.59 -9.23 1.83
C ASP A 205 19.64 -8.61 0.81
N GLU A 206 18.38 -9.01 0.88
CA GLU A 206 17.31 -8.47 0.04
C GLU A 206 17.07 -6.99 0.35
N HIS A 207 17.10 -6.61 1.63
CA HIS A 207 16.95 -5.24 2.09
C HIS A 207 18.24 -4.43 1.94
N SER A 208 18.09 -3.15 1.74
CA SER A 208 19.15 -2.18 1.95
C SER A 208 19.37 -1.94 3.45
N PHE A 209 20.57 -1.47 3.84
CA PHE A 209 20.83 -1.17 5.26
C PHE A 209 19.87 -0.10 5.81
N ASP A 210 19.54 -0.19 7.08
CA ASP A 210 18.56 0.69 7.73
C ASP A 210 18.84 2.17 7.47
N LEU A 211 20.10 2.62 7.61
CA LEU A 211 20.47 4.00 7.27
C LEU A 211 20.33 4.33 5.77
N GLN A 212 20.43 3.36 4.88
CA GLN A 212 20.16 3.61 3.47
C GLN A 212 18.65 3.80 3.25
N ARG A 213 17.81 2.97 3.88
CA ARG A 213 16.35 3.10 3.85
C ARG A 213 15.91 4.45 4.46
N TYR A 214 16.48 4.82 5.62
CA TYR A 214 16.26 6.11 6.26
C TYR A 214 16.50 7.28 5.31
N PHE A 215 17.73 7.41 4.78
CA PHE A 215 18.08 8.53 3.90
C PHE A 215 17.35 8.48 2.55
N SER A 216 17.04 7.29 2.01
CA SER A 216 16.25 7.16 0.78
C SER A 216 14.84 7.70 0.97
N THR A 217 14.19 7.36 2.09
CA THR A 217 12.87 7.87 2.44
C THR A 217 12.88 9.38 2.65
N LEU A 218 13.83 9.90 3.45
CA LEU A 218 13.98 11.35 3.66
C LEU A 218 14.26 12.11 2.35
N CYS A 219 15.00 11.50 1.42
CA CYS A 219 15.27 12.06 0.10
C CYS A 219 13.98 12.24 -0.70
N LEU A 220 13.07 11.27 -0.70
CA LEU A 220 11.76 11.39 -1.36
C LEU A 220 10.87 12.43 -0.66
N VAL A 221 10.86 12.48 0.68
CA VAL A 221 10.12 13.51 1.43
C VAL A 221 10.64 14.91 1.10
N TYR A 222 11.96 15.09 1.11
CA TYR A 222 12.58 16.37 0.72
C TYR A 222 12.23 16.74 -0.74
N GLY A 223 12.32 15.77 -1.65
CA GLY A 223 12.05 15.98 -3.07
C GLY A 223 10.60 16.40 -3.34
N SER A 224 9.64 15.93 -2.55
CA SER A 224 8.22 16.25 -2.71
C SER A 224 7.88 17.72 -2.41
N ASP A 225 8.51 18.33 -1.41
CA ASP A 225 8.39 19.76 -1.07
C ASP A 225 9.68 20.29 -0.45
N PRO A 226 10.67 20.72 -1.27
CA PRO A 226 11.96 21.20 -0.76
C PRO A 226 11.89 22.44 0.14
N GLU A 227 10.84 23.24 0.03
CA GLU A 227 10.68 24.44 0.85
C GLU A 227 10.12 24.10 2.24
N ALA A 228 9.14 23.19 2.31
CA ALA A 228 8.60 22.72 3.58
C ALA A 228 9.66 21.92 4.37
N TYR A 229 10.42 21.06 3.67
CA TYR A 229 11.38 20.15 4.29
C TYR A 229 12.85 20.59 4.14
N LYS A 230 13.12 21.88 3.98
CA LYS A 230 14.45 22.44 3.67
C LYS A 230 15.58 21.99 4.61
N ASN A 231 15.27 21.66 5.86
CA ASN A 231 16.25 21.28 6.89
C ASN A 231 16.30 19.75 7.11
N LEU A 232 15.46 18.98 6.42
CA LEU A 232 15.31 17.54 6.68
C LEU A 232 16.60 16.72 6.47
N LEU A 233 17.49 17.19 5.58
CA LEU A 233 18.75 16.55 5.25
C LEU A 233 19.97 17.24 5.87
N ASP A 234 19.80 18.15 6.85
CA ASP A 234 20.89 18.96 7.40
C ASP A 234 21.91 18.15 8.22
N GLU A 235 21.64 16.90 8.56
CA GLU A 235 22.60 15.98 9.15
C GLU A 235 23.61 15.41 8.13
N VAL A 236 23.34 15.55 6.83
CA VAL A 236 24.27 15.19 5.77
C VAL A 236 25.40 16.22 5.70
N GLU A 237 26.66 15.79 5.59
CA GLU A 237 27.80 16.68 5.52
C GLU A 237 27.69 17.69 4.36
N ASN A 238 28.04 18.95 4.63
CA ASN A 238 27.83 20.10 3.74
C ASN A 238 28.44 19.93 2.33
N ASP A 239 29.55 19.20 2.21
CA ASP A 239 30.25 19.03 0.93
C ASP A 239 29.40 18.28 -0.10
N TYR A 240 28.45 17.44 0.35
CA TYR A 240 27.55 16.66 -0.49
C TYR A 240 26.11 17.16 -0.51
N LEU A 241 25.71 17.95 0.50
CA LEU A 241 24.32 18.29 0.76
C LEU A 241 23.64 18.96 -0.44
N LYS A 242 24.33 19.89 -1.11
CA LYS A 242 23.75 20.58 -2.26
C LYS A 242 23.42 19.62 -3.41
N ASP A 243 24.38 18.80 -3.79
CA ASP A 243 24.20 17.85 -4.89
C ASP A 243 23.16 16.78 -4.54
N ARG A 244 23.09 16.41 -3.24
CA ARG A 244 22.05 15.47 -2.77
C ARG A 244 20.65 16.09 -2.81
N LYS A 245 20.50 17.34 -2.41
CA LYS A 245 19.21 18.05 -2.48
C LYS A 245 18.70 18.18 -3.92
N GLU A 246 19.56 18.54 -4.88
CA GLU A 246 19.20 18.55 -6.31
C GLU A 246 18.81 17.13 -6.80
N PHE A 247 19.57 16.12 -6.43
CA PHE A 247 19.26 14.72 -6.76
C PHE A 247 17.90 14.28 -6.18
N CYS A 248 17.58 14.60 -4.92
CA CYS A 248 16.35 14.16 -4.29
C CYS A 248 15.10 14.71 -4.99
N ILE A 249 15.15 15.96 -5.49
CA ILE A 249 14.06 16.56 -6.26
C ILE A 249 13.84 15.77 -7.56
N GLU A 250 14.91 15.57 -8.34
CA GLU A 250 14.81 14.81 -9.60
C GLU A 250 14.40 13.34 -9.34
N HIS A 251 14.89 12.76 -8.25
CA HIS A 251 14.60 11.38 -7.88
C HIS A 251 13.13 11.19 -7.51
N PHE A 252 12.55 12.09 -6.72
CA PHE A 252 11.12 12.06 -6.39
C PHE A 252 10.26 12.10 -7.65
N ASP A 253 10.54 13.01 -8.58
CA ASP A 253 9.80 13.14 -9.83
C ASP A 253 9.87 11.85 -10.65
N VAL A 254 11.07 11.30 -10.84
CA VAL A 254 11.30 10.07 -11.63
C VAL A 254 10.60 8.85 -10.99
N ILE A 255 10.73 8.69 -9.68
CA ILE A 255 10.11 7.55 -8.99
C ILE A 255 8.58 7.66 -9.03
N THR A 256 8.05 8.86 -8.80
CA THR A 256 6.61 9.13 -8.88
C THR A 256 6.08 8.83 -10.29
N GLU A 257 6.74 9.34 -11.35
CA GLU A 257 6.35 9.07 -12.73
C GLU A 257 6.39 7.58 -13.08
N ASN A 258 7.42 6.88 -12.60
CA ASN A 258 7.56 5.44 -12.84
C ASN A 258 6.43 4.63 -12.20
N TRP A 259 6.06 4.91 -10.96
CA TRP A 259 4.98 4.21 -10.28
C TRP A 259 3.60 4.58 -10.83
N HIS A 260 3.36 5.83 -11.23
CA HIS A 260 2.10 6.24 -11.87
C HIS A 260 1.78 5.48 -13.15
N GLN A 261 2.76 4.87 -13.83
CA GLN A 261 2.50 4.02 -14.99
C GLN A 261 1.76 2.70 -14.63
N TYR A 262 1.81 2.30 -13.37
CA TYR A 262 1.18 1.06 -12.88
C TYR A 262 -0.04 1.34 -12.00
N LEU A 263 -0.07 2.47 -11.32
CA LEU A 263 -1.22 2.89 -10.51
C LEU A 263 -2.35 3.36 -11.42
N LYS A 264 -3.59 3.21 -10.98
CA LYS A 264 -4.73 3.76 -11.72
C LYS A 264 -4.72 5.28 -11.63
N ASP A 265 -5.10 5.94 -12.73
CA ASP A 265 -5.36 7.38 -12.70
C ASP A 265 -6.58 7.65 -11.80
N SER A 266 -6.40 8.53 -10.82
CA SER A 266 -7.46 8.97 -9.92
C SER A 266 -8.62 9.70 -10.64
N ASP A 267 -8.43 10.06 -11.92
CA ASP A 267 -9.42 10.74 -12.76
C ASP A 267 -10.35 9.77 -13.53
N GLU A 268 -10.14 8.45 -13.44
CA GLU A 268 -10.99 7.43 -14.07
C GLU A 268 -11.93 6.68 -13.08
N ALA A 269 -11.97 7.08 -11.79
CA ALA A 269 -12.77 6.44 -10.75
C ALA A 269 -14.15 7.14 -10.54
#